data_aa78749d3dc227bbb097961dabe89e28
#
_entry.id   aa78749d3dc227bbb097961dabe89e28
#
_cell.length_a   1.000
_cell.length_b   1.000
_cell.length_c   1.000
_cell.angle_alpha   90.00
_cell.angle_beta   90.00
_cell.angle_gamma   90.00
#
_symmetry.space_group_name_H-M   'P 1'
#
loop_
_entity.id
_entity.type
_entity.pdbx_description
1 polymer ?
#
loop_
_entity_poly.entity_id
_entity_poly.type
_entity_poly.pdbx_seq_one_letter_code
_entity_poly.pdbx_strand_id
1 'polypeptide(L)'
;MVANMRIANWKAPIYNVSGLSFGKEEVQSRVEQKPFMERKNRVVFGARWDQEKQPQFFMDMITKFKEKHPETEFAICQGGPLRSNNDYYVQEAKHLAKKGLLTIHENLKKNEYYEILADSRVLFNCALQDWTSNTVSEADALGCNVLFPAYRSFPEVFANDHTRLYVPWSQEDAMAKLELLLSKPSPSMGQIS
;
A
#
# COMPACT_ATOMS: atom_id res chain seq x y z
N MET A 1 -15.28 -5.91 -12.70
CA MET A 1 -15.96 -7.23 -12.70
C MET A 1 -17.38 -7.14 -13.24
N VAL A 2 -18.26 -6.28 -12.71
CA VAL A 2 -19.66 -6.12 -13.18
C VAL A 2 -19.75 -5.79 -14.67
N ALA A 3 -18.91 -4.86 -15.18
CA ALA A 3 -18.87 -4.51 -16.61
C ALA A 3 -18.55 -5.72 -17.50
N ASN A 4 -17.58 -6.55 -17.11
CA ASN A 4 -17.21 -7.74 -17.87
C ASN A 4 -18.31 -8.79 -17.91
N MET A 5 -19.08 -8.96 -16.83
CA MET A 5 -20.23 -9.85 -16.78
C MET A 5 -21.35 -9.36 -17.71
N ARG A 6 -21.57 -8.05 -17.81
CA ARG A 6 -22.54 -7.46 -18.76
C ARG A 6 -22.11 -7.64 -20.21
N ILE A 7 -20.82 -7.46 -20.51
CA ILE A 7 -20.25 -7.73 -21.85
C ILE A 7 -20.45 -9.21 -22.22
N ALA A 8 -20.29 -10.13 -21.26
CA ALA A 8 -20.54 -11.56 -21.42
C ALA A 8 -22.03 -11.91 -21.47
N ASN A 9 -22.93 -10.92 -21.58
CA ASN A 9 -24.38 -11.09 -21.68
C ASN A 9 -25.02 -11.83 -20.51
N TRP A 10 -24.50 -11.63 -19.30
CA TRP A 10 -25.03 -12.19 -18.07
C TRP A 10 -26.44 -11.64 -17.79
N LYS A 11 -27.43 -12.51 -17.62
CA LYS A 11 -28.87 -12.13 -17.51
C LYS A 11 -29.34 -11.97 -16.06
N ALA A 12 -28.64 -12.58 -15.08
CA ALA A 12 -29.02 -12.46 -13.69
C ALA A 12 -28.67 -11.07 -13.13
N PRO A 13 -29.35 -10.59 -12.09
CA PRO A 13 -28.94 -9.40 -11.37
C PRO A 13 -27.50 -9.50 -10.88
N ILE A 14 -26.74 -8.42 -11.06
CA ILE A 14 -25.35 -8.33 -10.63
C ILE A 14 -25.27 -7.25 -9.54
N TYR A 15 -24.87 -7.67 -8.35
CA TYR A 15 -24.65 -6.78 -7.23
C TYR A 15 -23.15 -6.64 -7.01
N ASN A 16 -22.66 -5.39 -6.94
CA ASN A 16 -21.31 -5.14 -6.47
C ASN A 16 -21.36 -5.12 -4.95
N VAL A 17 -20.96 -6.23 -4.34
CA VAL A 17 -20.78 -6.31 -2.88
C VAL A 17 -19.35 -5.88 -2.63
N SER A 18 -19.18 -4.70 -2.06
CA SER A 18 -17.87 -4.25 -1.58
C SER A 18 -17.29 -5.33 -0.68
N GLY A 19 -16.04 -5.70 -0.95
CA GLY A 19 -15.36 -6.81 -0.27
C GLY A 19 -15.36 -6.66 1.24
N LEU A 20 -14.98 -7.73 1.93
CA LEU A 20 -14.90 -7.83 3.38
C LEU A 20 -14.25 -6.58 3.98
N SER A 21 -15.06 -5.65 4.44
CA SER A 21 -14.59 -4.58 5.29
C SER A 21 -14.39 -5.17 6.68
N PHE A 22 -13.16 -5.25 7.15
CA PHE A 22 -12.95 -5.25 8.59
C PHE A 22 -13.64 -4.01 9.14
N GLY A 23 -14.39 -4.14 10.24
CA GLY A 23 -15.03 -2.98 10.84
C GLY A 23 -13.95 -1.92 11.11
N LYS A 24 -14.09 -0.75 10.51
CA LYS A 24 -13.12 0.36 10.68
C LYS A 24 -12.86 0.60 12.17
N GLU A 25 -13.90 0.59 12.97
CA GLU A 25 -13.87 0.77 14.42
C GLU A 25 -13.07 -0.34 15.12
N GLU A 26 -13.20 -1.59 14.67
CA GLU A 26 -12.43 -2.70 15.22
C GLU A 26 -10.93 -2.50 15.00
N VAL A 27 -10.52 -2.09 13.80
CA VAL A 27 -9.10 -1.83 13.50
C VAL A 27 -8.59 -0.66 14.30
N GLN A 28 -9.36 0.43 14.38
CA GLN A 28 -9.00 1.65 15.11
C GLN A 28 -8.87 1.44 16.62
N SER A 29 -9.71 0.56 17.21
CA SER A 29 -9.66 0.28 18.65
C SER A 29 -8.42 -0.50 19.10
N ARG A 30 -7.67 -1.07 18.16
CA ARG A 30 -6.50 -1.90 18.46
C ARG A 30 -5.21 -1.12 18.68
N VAL A 31 -5.14 0.13 18.23
CA VAL A 31 -3.94 0.95 18.30
C VAL A 31 -4.27 2.42 18.49
N GLU A 32 -3.35 3.14 19.11
CA GLU A 32 -3.47 4.59 19.26
C GLU A 32 -3.38 5.28 17.90
N GLN A 33 -4.29 6.21 17.65
CA GLN A 33 -4.32 7.02 16.43
C GLN A 33 -3.54 8.30 16.65
N LYS A 34 -2.58 8.58 15.77
CA LYS A 34 -1.81 9.82 15.77
C LYS A 34 -2.32 10.78 14.69
N PRO A 35 -2.32 12.11 14.96
CA PRO A 35 -2.49 13.10 13.90
C PRO A 35 -1.50 12.86 12.76
N PHE A 36 -1.93 13.05 11.52
CA PHE A 36 -1.11 12.70 10.35
C PHE A 36 0.29 13.36 10.37
N MET A 37 0.38 14.62 10.78
CA MET A 37 1.64 15.36 10.80
C MET A 37 2.62 14.90 11.90
N GLU A 38 2.12 14.21 12.92
CA GLU A 38 2.94 13.64 14.00
C GLU A 38 3.47 12.23 13.65
N ARG A 39 2.98 11.64 12.55
CA ARG A 39 3.42 10.34 12.08
C ARG A 39 4.79 10.44 11.43
N LYS A 40 5.51 9.35 11.50
CA LYS A 40 6.79 9.21 10.77
C LYS A 40 6.58 9.44 9.27
N ASN A 41 7.52 10.13 8.67
CA ASN A 41 7.61 10.25 7.20
C ASN A 41 8.01 8.89 6.61
N ARG A 42 7.11 7.90 6.74
CA ARG A 42 7.35 6.50 6.41
C ARG A 42 6.40 6.01 5.33
N VAL A 43 6.98 5.23 4.42
CA VAL A 43 6.30 4.47 3.38
C VAL A 43 6.41 2.99 3.70
N VAL A 44 5.28 2.29 3.82
CA VAL A 44 5.20 0.85 4.08
C VAL A 44 4.83 0.12 2.80
N PHE A 45 5.56 -0.94 2.45
CA PHE A 45 5.20 -1.81 1.34
C PHE A 45 3.98 -2.68 1.69
N GLY A 46 2.91 -2.53 0.95
CA GLY A 46 1.58 -3.08 1.27
C GLY A 46 1.26 -4.43 0.63
N ALA A 47 2.24 -5.32 0.42
CA ALA A 47 2.02 -6.63 -0.18
C ALA A 47 3.02 -7.68 0.33
N ARG A 48 2.81 -8.96 -0.04
CA ARG A 48 3.83 -10.00 0.12
C ARG A 48 5.05 -9.65 -0.73
N TRP A 49 6.22 -10.13 -0.32
CA TRP A 49 7.48 -9.85 -1.02
C TRP A 49 7.77 -10.83 -2.16
N ASP A 50 6.73 -11.26 -2.86
CA ASP A 50 6.80 -12.20 -3.98
C ASP A 50 6.94 -11.45 -5.32
N GLN A 51 7.51 -12.09 -6.32
CA GLN A 51 7.83 -11.49 -7.63
C GLN A 51 6.62 -10.83 -8.30
N GLU A 52 5.42 -11.44 -8.20
CA GLU A 52 4.19 -10.90 -8.78
C GLU A 52 3.70 -9.60 -8.10
N LYS A 53 4.26 -9.25 -6.94
CA LYS A 53 4.00 -8.00 -6.23
C LYS A 53 4.97 -6.88 -6.59
N GLN A 54 5.84 -7.12 -7.57
CA GLN A 54 6.78 -6.14 -8.14
C GLN A 54 7.76 -5.52 -7.12
N PRO A 55 8.42 -6.32 -6.25
CA PRO A 55 9.36 -5.77 -5.27
C PRO A 55 10.51 -5.00 -5.91
N GLN A 56 10.94 -5.36 -7.12
CA GLN A 56 11.99 -4.63 -7.85
C GLN A 56 11.58 -3.18 -8.10
N PHE A 57 10.35 -2.94 -8.55
CA PHE A 57 9.85 -1.59 -8.79
C PHE A 57 9.92 -0.72 -7.52
N PHE A 58 9.56 -1.28 -6.36
CA PHE A 58 9.65 -0.61 -5.08
C PHE A 58 11.10 -0.30 -4.69
N MET A 59 12.01 -1.27 -4.82
CA MET A 59 13.42 -1.09 -4.48
C MET A 59 14.11 -0.04 -5.34
N ASP A 60 13.84 -0.04 -6.65
CA ASP A 60 14.38 0.96 -7.58
C ASP A 60 13.87 2.37 -7.25
N MET A 61 12.58 2.46 -6.87
CA MET A 61 11.98 3.71 -6.44
C MET A 61 12.61 4.24 -5.15
N ILE A 62 12.85 3.38 -4.14
CA ILE A 62 13.49 3.78 -2.87
C ILE A 62 14.80 4.51 -3.12
N THR A 63 15.67 3.93 -3.94
CA THR A 63 17.00 4.50 -4.21
C THR A 63 16.90 5.90 -4.80
N LYS A 64 16.06 6.06 -5.82
CA LYS A 64 15.86 7.37 -6.48
C LYS A 64 15.14 8.38 -5.58
N PHE A 65 14.16 7.93 -4.81
CA PHE A 65 13.37 8.81 -3.95
C PHE A 65 14.24 9.38 -2.80
N LYS A 66 15.09 8.54 -2.21
CA LYS A 66 15.98 8.97 -1.11
C LYS A 66 17.10 9.91 -1.55
N GLU A 67 17.41 10.02 -2.84
CA GLU A 67 18.32 11.05 -3.35
C GLU A 67 17.77 12.46 -3.12
N LYS A 68 16.45 12.64 -3.21
CA LYS A 68 15.76 13.92 -3.01
C LYS A 68 15.19 14.08 -1.60
N HIS A 69 14.81 12.97 -0.96
CA HIS A 69 14.11 12.90 0.31
C HIS A 69 14.81 11.92 1.27
N PRO A 70 16.05 12.22 1.71
CA PRO A 70 16.85 11.31 2.54
C PRO A 70 16.20 10.98 3.89
N GLU A 71 15.34 11.87 4.39
CA GLU A 71 14.60 11.72 5.66
C GLU A 71 13.45 10.71 5.58
N THR A 72 12.99 10.31 4.38
CA THR A 72 11.87 9.39 4.23
C THR A 72 12.28 7.97 4.60
N GLU A 73 11.56 7.36 5.52
CA GLU A 73 11.73 5.96 5.89
C GLU A 73 10.96 5.05 4.93
N PHE A 74 11.56 3.93 4.54
CA PHE A 74 10.88 2.85 3.80
C PHE A 74 10.90 1.58 4.62
N ALA A 75 9.78 0.85 4.65
CA ALA A 75 9.64 -0.35 5.45
C ALA A 75 8.92 -1.48 4.71
N ILE A 76 9.36 -2.72 4.98
CA ILE A 76 8.66 -3.96 4.66
C ILE A 76 8.14 -4.54 5.97
N CYS A 77 6.87 -4.97 5.99
CA CYS A 77 6.24 -5.59 7.14
C CYS A 77 5.79 -7.00 6.79
N GLN A 78 6.26 -8.00 7.54
CA GLN A 78 5.95 -9.41 7.33
C GLN A 78 5.48 -10.06 8.64
N GLY A 79 4.43 -10.88 8.56
CA GLY A 79 3.93 -11.67 9.70
C GLY A 79 4.77 -12.91 10.03
N GLY A 80 5.80 -13.19 9.23
CA GLY A 80 6.80 -14.25 9.39
C GLY A 80 8.16 -13.73 8.97
N PRO A 81 9.16 -14.61 8.77
CA PRO A 81 10.45 -14.24 8.19
C PRO A 81 10.27 -13.67 6.78
N LEU A 82 11.13 -12.74 6.39
CA LEU A 82 11.13 -12.22 5.02
C LEU A 82 11.42 -13.35 4.04
N ARG A 83 10.47 -13.62 3.18
CA ARG A 83 10.53 -14.66 2.15
C ARG A 83 9.95 -14.16 0.84
N SER A 84 10.41 -14.75 -0.24
CA SER A 84 9.91 -14.52 -1.59
C SER A 84 9.95 -15.85 -2.38
N ASN A 85 9.15 -15.93 -3.42
CA ASN A 85 9.27 -17.00 -4.44
C ASN A 85 10.49 -16.80 -5.35
N ASN A 86 11.28 -15.75 -5.14
CA ASN A 86 12.56 -15.48 -5.80
C ASN A 86 13.55 -14.92 -4.77
N ASP A 87 14.55 -15.71 -4.42
CA ASP A 87 15.56 -15.37 -3.40
C ASP A 87 16.35 -14.09 -3.70
N TYR A 88 16.47 -13.70 -4.96
CA TYR A 88 17.10 -12.44 -5.34
C TYR A 88 16.47 -11.25 -4.61
N TYR A 89 15.15 -11.18 -4.53
CA TYR A 89 14.45 -10.07 -3.87
C TYR A 89 14.68 -10.02 -2.36
N VAL A 90 14.86 -11.19 -1.73
CA VAL A 90 15.21 -11.25 -0.30
C VAL A 90 16.63 -10.71 -0.06
N GLN A 91 17.57 -11.11 -0.91
CA GLN A 91 18.97 -10.67 -0.80
C GLN A 91 19.09 -9.16 -1.04
N GLU A 92 18.42 -8.66 -2.07
CA GLU A 92 18.44 -7.23 -2.40
C GLU A 92 17.78 -6.38 -1.33
N ALA A 93 16.64 -6.80 -0.76
CA ALA A 93 16.03 -6.12 0.38
C ALA A 93 16.97 -6.05 1.59
N LYS A 94 17.66 -7.15 1.91
CA LYS A 94 18.67 -7.18 2.98
C LYS A 94 19.88 -6.28 2.68
N HIS A 95 20.27 -6.18 1.41
CA HIS A 95 21.33 -5.27 0.98
C HIS A 95 20.94 -3.81 1.18
N LEU A 96 19.73 -3.41 0.76
CA LEU A 96 19.19 -2.07 1.00
C LEU A 96 19.06 -1.77 2.50
N ALA A 97 18.66 -2.75 3.31
CA ALA A 97 18.57 -2.59 4.74
C ALA A 97 19.94 -2.34 5.39
N LYS A 98 20.99 -3.05 4.96
CA LYS A 98 22.37 -2.80 5.41
C LYS A 98 22.87 -1.41 5.05
N LYS A 99 22.38 -0.84 3.94
CA LYS A 99 22.68 0.54 3.53
C LYS A 99 21.86 1.60 4.28
N GLY A 100 20.94 1.21 5.16
CA GLY A 100 20.04 2.13 5.87
C GLY A 100 18.95 2.75 4.97
N LEU A 101 18.69 2.16 3.79
CA LEU A 101 17.69 2.65 2.85
C LEU A 101 16.31 2.03 3.08
N LEU A 102 16.24 0.89 3.76
CA LEU A 102 15.04 0.11 3.99
C LEU A 102 15.07 -0.50 5.39
N THR A 103 13.93 -0.55 6.07
CA THR A 103 13.74 -1.30 7.31
C THR A 103 12.91 -2.54 7.05
N ILE A 104 13.33 -3.69 7.56
CA ILE A 104 12.62 -4.96 7.43
C ILE A 104 12.08 -5.34 8.80
N HIS A 105 10.75 -5.38 8.95
CA HIS A 105 10.06 -5.87 10.13
C HIS A 105 9.55 -7.28 9.85
N GLU A 106 10.03 -8.24 10.63
CA GLU A 106 9.70 -9.66 10.51
C GLU A 106 8.95 -10.17 11.73
N ASN A 107 8.20 -11.26 11.55
CA ASN A 107 7.48 -11.96 12.61
C ASN A 107 6.48 -11.08 13.38
N LEU A 108 5.93 -10.06 12.70
CA LEU A 108 4.98 -9.14 13.30
C LEU A 108 3.66 -9.82 13.64
N LYS A 109 3.17 -9.59 14.84
CA LYS A 109 1.77 -9.81 15.18
C LYS A 109 0.89 -8.75 14.53
N LYS A 110 -0.40 -9.01 14.44
CA LYS A 110 -1.33 -8.12 13.75
C LYS A 110 -1.37 -6.72 14.37
N ASN A 111 -1.34 -6.60 15.68
CA ASN A 111 -1.34 -5.30 16.36
C ASN A 111 -0.04 -4.52 16.12
N GLU A 112 1.11 -5.19 16.13
CA GLU A 112 2.41 -4.56 15.83
C GLU A 112 2.45 -4.00 14.38
N TYR A 113 1.84 -4.74 13.44
CA TYR A 113 1.67 -4.25 12.08
C TYR A 113 0.75 -3.02 12.02
N TYR A 114 -0.35 -3.01 12.79
CA TYR A 114 -1.25 -1.87 12.87
C TYR A 114 -0.59 -0.65 13.52
N GLU A 115 0.24 -0.82 14.54
CA GLU A 115 1.03 0.24 15.15
C GLU A 115 1.99 0.89 14.13
N ILE A 116 2.64 0.06 13.30
CA ILE A 116 3.50 0.56 12.22
C ILE A 116 2.69 1.35 11.20
N LEU A 117 1.52 0.87 10.78
CA LEU A 117 0.65 1.60 9.84
C LEU A 117 0.12 2.90 10.44
N ALA A 118 -0.37 2.89 11.68
CA ALA A 118 -0.89 4.07 12.37
C ALA A 118 0.19 5.15 12.59
N ASP A 119 1.45 4.75 12.66
CA ASP A 119 2.62 5.63 12.77
C ASP A 119 3.29 5.96 11.41
N SER A 120 2.68 5.52 10.30
CA SER A 120 3.19 5.75 8.95
C SER A 120 2.26 6.67 8.15
N ARG A 121 2.81 7.38 7.16
CA ARG A 121 2.04 8.28 6.32
C ARG A 121 1.47 7.60 5.07
N VAL A 122 2.19 6.66 4.46
CA VAL A 122 1.78 6.04 3.20
C VAL A 122 1.96 4.52 3.21
N LEU A 123 0.93 3.80 2.78
CA LEU A 123 1.00 2.42 2.31
C LEU A 123 1.16 2.43 0.79
N PHE A 124 2.25 1.87 0.30
CA PHE A 124 2.55 1.77 -1.13
C PHE A 124 2.38 0.33 -1.63
N ASN A 125 1.71 0.17 -2.75
CA ASN A 125 1.56 -1.12 -3.41
C ASN A 125 1.89 -1.00 -4.90
N CYS A 126 2.60 -1.96 -5.45
CA CYS A 126 2.92 -2.05 -6.87
C CYS A 126 2.47 -3.36 -7.52
N ALA A 127 1.63 -4.14 -6.84
CA ALA A 127 1.10 -5.39 -7.37
C ALA A 127 0.15 -5.15 -8.56
N LEU A 128 0.38 -5.88 -9.65
CA LEU A 128 -0.50 -5.88 -10.83
C LEU A 128 -1.44 -7.08 -10.86
N GLN A 129 -1.43 -7.93 -9.83
CA GLN A 129 -2.22 -9.17 -9.79
C GLN A 129 -3.16 -9.26 -8.58
N ASP A 130 -3.41 -8.17 -7.87
CA ASP A 130 -4.41 -8.16 -6.80
C ASP A 130 -5.79 -7.75 -7.34
N TRP A 131 -6.83 -8.41 -6.82
CA TRP A 131 -8.22 -8.06 -7.08
C TRP A 131 -8.76 -7.10 -6.03
N THR A 132 -8.45 -7.39 -4.78
CA THR A 132 -8.74 -6.58 -3.60
C THR A 132 -7.59 -6.75 -2.61
N SER A 133 -7.24 -5.68 -1.92
CA SER A 133 -6.17 -5.75 -0.93
C SER A 133 -6.74 -5.40 0.45
N ASN A 134 -6.72 -6.34 1.38
CA ASN A 134 -7.13 -6.08 2.76
C ASN A 134 -6.28 -4.96 3.39
N THR A 135 -5.02 -4.84 2.97
CA THR A 135 -4.11 -3.80 3.45
C THR A 135 -4.59 -2.38 3.13
N VAL A 136 -5.39 -2.21 2.06
CA VAL A 136 -6.02 -0.92 1.72
C VAL A 136 -6.98 -0.49 2.81
N SER A 137 -7.93 -1.38 3.16
CA SER A 137 -8.95 -1.09 4.17
C SER A 137 -8.33 -0.87 5.56
N GLU A 138 -7.30 -1.64 5.88
CA GLU A 138 -6.55 -1.49 7.14
C GLU A 138 -5.80 -0.16 7.20
N ALA A 139 -5.11 0.22 6.13
CA ALA A 139 -4.39 1.49 6.05
C ALA A 139 -5.36 2.69 6.12
N ASP A 140 -6.48 2.65 5.37
CA ASP A 140 -7.49 3.70 5.40
C ASP A 140 -8.15 3.83 6.79
N ALA A 141 -8.47 2.70 7.43
CA ALA A 141 -9.02 2.71 8.79
C ALA A 141 -8.07 3.36 9.79
N LEU A 142 -6.76 3.17 9.63
CA LEU A 142 -5.72 3.73 10.47
C LEU A 142 -5.28 5.15 10.02
N GLY A 143 -5.92 5.72 9.00
CA GLY A 143 -5.59 7.06 8.49
C GLY A 143 -4.22 7.13 7.81
N CYS A 144 -3.67 6.00 7.37
CA CYS A 144 -2.50 5.93 6.51
C CYS A 144 -2.94 6.13 5.07
N ASN A 145 -2.34 7.08 4.35
CA ASN A 145 -2.61 7.27 2.93
C ASN A 145 -2.24 6.01 2.14
N VAL A 146 -2.87 5.81 0.99
CA VAL A 146 -2.61 4.65 0.14
C VAL A 146 -2.23 5.09 -1.27
N LEU A 147 -1.24 4.41 -1.87
CA LEU A 147 -0.80 4.64 -3.24
C LEU A 147 -0.70 3.31 -3.99
N PHE A 148 -1.48 3.18 -5.06
CA PHE A 148 -1.64 1.95 -5.83
C PHE A 148 -1.49 2.19 -7.34
N PRO A 149 -1.17 1.16 -8.13
CA PRO A 149 -1.18 1.30 -9.58
C PRO A 149 -2.62 1.46 -10.11
N ALA A 150 -2.82 2.33 -11.10
CA ALA A 150 -4.11 2.49 -11.80
C ALA A 150 -4.38 1.26 -12.71
N TYR A 151 -4.60 0.10 -12.10
CA TYR A 151 -4.72 -1.17 -12.80
C TYR A 151 -5.84 -2.04 -12.24
N ARG A 152 -6.51 -2.80 -13.12
CA ARG A 152 -7.61 -3.73 -12.80
C ARG A 152 -8.72 -3.08 -11.96
N SER A 153 -8.94 -3.56 -10.72
CA SER A 153 -9.99 -3.10 -9.82
C SER A 153 -9.63 -1.87 -8.99
N PHE A 154 -8.36 -1.48 -8.93
CA PHE A 154 -7.94 -0.37 -8.06
C PHE A 154 -8.60 0.97 -8.42
N PRO A 155 -8.75 1.36 -9.70
CA PRO A 155 -9.52 2.56 -10.02
C PRO A 155 -10.96 2.55 -9.49
N GLU A 156 -11.63 1.39 -9.54
CA GLU A 156 -12.99 1.22 -8.99
C GLU A 156 -12.99 1.28 -7.44
N VAL A 157 -12.01 0.64 -6.79
CA VAL A 157 -11.85 0.64 -5.33
C VAL A 157 -11.64 2.04 -4.77
N PHE A 158 -10.89 2.88 -5.47
CA PHE A 158 -10.59 4.25 -5.06
C PHE A 158 -11.51 5.30 -5.69
N ALA A 159 -12.67 4.88 -6.27
CA ALA A 159 -13.60 5.79 -6.95
C ALA A 159 -12.90 6.72 -7.97
N ASN A 160 -11.88 6.22 -8.66
CA ASN A 160 -11.02 6.95 -9.60
C ASN A 160 -10.26 8.14 -8.98
N ASP A 161 -10.00 8.12 -7.69
CA ASP A 161 -9.14 9.14 -7.06
C ASP A 161 -7.71 9.04 -7.59
N HIS A 162 -7.40 9.88 -8.57
CA HIS A 162 -6.09 9.92 -9.24
C HIS A 162 -4.94 10.33 -8.30
N THR A 163 -5.21 10.86 -7.11
CA THR A 163 -4.15 11.18 -6.14
C THR A 163 -3.59 9.92 -5.48
N ARG A 164 -4.36 8.83 -5.45
CA ARG A 164 -4.01 7.53 -4.88
C ARG A 164 -3.62 6.49 -5.91
N LEU A 165 -3.68 6.83 -7.20
CA LEU A 165 -3.45 5.93 -8.31
C LEU A 165 -2.33 6.46 -9.18
N TYR A 166 -1.27 5.67 -9.37
CA TYR A 166 -0.20 6.00 -10.30
C TYR A 166 -0.27 5.16 -11.58
N VAL A 167 0.30 5.69 -12.65
CA VAL A 167 0.41 4.98 -13.93
C VAL A 167 1.29 3.73 -13.74
N PRO A 168 0.80 2.51 -14.04
CA PRO A 168 1.59 1.30 -13.90
C PRO A 168 2.96 1.43 -14.57
N TRP A 169 4.01 0.96 -13.90
CA TRP A 169 5.41 1.02 -14.32
C TRP A 169 6.06 2.41 -14.39
N SER A 170 5.31 3.48 -14.19
CA SER A 170 5.86 4.84 -14.13
C SER A 170 6.40 5.15 -12.72
N GLN A 171 7.73 5.03 -12.55
CA GLN A 171 8.39 5.44 -11.30
C GLN A 171 8.25 6.95 -11.08
N GLU A 172 8.28 7.75 -12.14
CA GLU A 172 8.13 9.20 -12.07
C GLU A 172 6.77 9.60 -11.50
N ASP A 173 5.68 9.06 -12.04
CA ASP A 173 4.32 9.33 -11.56
C ASP A 173 4.12 8.80 -10.14
N ALA A 174 4.64 7.60 -9.82
CA ALA A 174 4.58 7.04 -8.48
C ALA A 174 5.31 7.93 -7.46
N MET A 175 6.51 8.41 -7.77
CA MET A 175 7.28 9.29 -6.88
C MET A 175 6.59 10.65 -6.68
N ALA A 176 6.07 11.28 -7.74
CA ALA A 176 5.36 12.55 -7.64
C ALA A 176 4.12 12.45 -6.73
N LYS A 177 3.35 11.37 -6.86
CA LYS A 177 2.20 11.11 -6.00
C LYS A 177 2.58 10.74 -4.58
N LEU A 178 3.69 10.03 -4.41
CA LEU A 178 4.22 9.71 -3.10
C LEU A 178 4.62 10.97 -2.33
N GLU A 179 5.30 11.93 -2.96
CA GLU A 179 5.62 13.24 -2.38
C GLU A 179 4.35 13.96 -1.89
N LEU A 180 3.31 13.97 -2.72
CA LEU A 180 2.02 14.58 -2.36
C LEU A 180 1.39 13.89 -1.15
N LEU A 181 1.33 12.56 -1.14
CA LEU A 181 0.70 11.77 -0.09
C LEU A 181 1.49 11.76 1.22
N LEU A 182 2.80 11.98 1.18
CA LEU A 182 3.64 12.17 2.36
C LEU A 182 3.43 13.54 3.01
N SER A 183 2.98 14.55 2.25
CA SER A 183 2.85 15.93 2.73
C SER A 183 1.52 16.24 3.43
N LYS A 184 0.44 15.53 3.12
CA LYS A 184 -0.91 15.81 3.64
C LYS A 184 -1.77 14.55 3.73
N PRO A 185 -2.76 14.53 4.66
CA PRO A 185 -3.71 13.42 4.73
C PRO A 185 -4.63 13.41 3.51
N SER A 186 -5.02 12.21 3.07
CA SER A 186 -6.11 12.02 2.09
C SER A 186 -7.45 11.84 2.80
N PRO A 187 -8.58 12.18 2.16
CA PRO A 187 -9.90 11.82 2.67
C PRO A 187 -10.02 10.30 2.87
N SER A 188 -10.79 9.86 3.88
CA SER A 188 -11.10 8.43 4.03
C SER A 188 -11.90 7.92 2.84
N MET A 189 -11.67 6.67 2.42
CA MET A 189 -12.40 6.05 1.29
C MET A 189 -13.92 6.04 1.48
N GLY A 190 -14.41 5.98 2.70
CA GLY A 190 -15.84 6.07 3.00
C GLY A 190 -16.45 7.48 2.90
N GLN A 191 -15.65 8.51 2.63
CA GLN A 191 -16.09 9.90 2.42
C GLN A 191 -16.10 10.30 0.94
N ILE A 192 -15.67 9.41 0.06
CA ILE A 192 -15.73 9.61 -1.39
C ILE A 192 -17.06 9.03 -1.88
N SER A 193 -18.13 9.80 -1.72
CA SER A 193 -19.48 9.49 -2.24
C SER A 193 -19.81 10.35 -3.44
#